data_47c827c50b325b0704318f0b160feb32
#
_entry.id   47c827c50b325b0704318f0b160feb32
#
_cell.length_a   1.000
_cell.length_b   1.000
_cell.length_c   1.000
_cell.angle_alpha   90.00
_cell.angle_beta   90.00
_cell.angle_gamma   90.00
#
_symmetry.space_group_name_H-M   'P 1'
#
loop_
_entity.id
_entity.type
_entity.pdbx_description
1 polymer ?
#
loop_
_entity_poly.entity_id
_entity_poly.type
_entity_poly.pdbx_seq_one_letter_code
_entity_poly.pdbx_strand_id
1 'polypeptide(L)'
;QPLFISKKLDVDSYHLTFLDTEGNPLGEDAPVPDFLSQLSAILKAINHNQKTLLTIPGSWQKALFEYEMPGIDLIIEANDRSITKPASSHVSYAENAKSNVGNGRTLLIDLEEFSENEISENLPKWRQQHPVLCALNVNAFSQFSLCQLHDIDLLQGFFYTLPDNSIDKKIAPAAQTLMELLVKLQDPEVEVDELAEIINQDVALSYKLLRLINSAFFGLPREVGSTRQAIVMLGQNKIKTWASLLCLSGLDDKPNELRTTAMIRGRMCELLAKHYKGHADVFFAAGLFSTLDALMDKPLEVLLQDLPLSEELHSALLHKEGPAGNALNQVLNYERGNWSAIDYSVASSDALLSAYLDALYWAKELNLQLND
;
A
#
# COMPACT_ATOMS: atom_id res chain seq x y z
N GLN A 1 -4.25 -7.09 -0.44
CA GLN A 1 -3.70 -6.32 -1.56
C GLN A 1 -4.81 -5.55 -2.27
N PRO A 2 -4.59 -4.30 -2.72
CA PRO A 2 -5.59 -3.52 -3.44
C PRO A 2 -5.86 -4.09 -4.83
N LEU A 3 -7.12 -4.00 -5.27
CA LEU A 3 -7.57 -4.22 -6.63
C LEU A 3 -7.90 -2.85 -7.25
N PHE A 4 -7.19 -2.49 -8.29
CA PHE A 4 -7.33 -1.21 -8.97
C PHE A 4 -8.28 -1.32 -10.16
N ILE A 5 -9.10 -0.29 -10.37
CA ILE A 5 -9.77 -0.08 -11.65
C ILE A 5 -8.71 0.31 -12.68
N SER A 6 -8.50 -0.53 -13.68
CA SER A 6 -7.38 -0.41 -14.63
C SER A 6 -7.27 0.98 -15.29
N LYS A 7 -8.37 1.61 -15.65
CA LYS A 7 -8.39 2.91 -16.36
C LYS A 7 -8.16 4.13 -15.47
N LYS A 8 -8.45 4.04 -14.17
CA LYS A 8 -8.42 5.19 -13.24
C LYS A 8 -7.39 5.04 -12.16
N LEU A 9 -6.92 3.82 -11.91
CA LEU A 9 -6.05 3.44 -10.80
C LEU A 9 -6.62 3.79 -9.40
N ASP A 10 -7.94 3.95 -9.32
CA ASP A 10 -8.65 3.98 -8.05
C ASP A 10 -8.80 2.56 -7.49
N VAL A 11 -8.76 2.42 -6.19
CA VAL A 11 -9.00 1.12 -5.53
C VAL A 11 -10.50 0.80 -5.59
N ASP A 12 -10.87 -0.30 -6.27
CA ASP A 12 -12.25 -0.84 -6.31
C ASP A 12 -12.54 -1.69 -5.08
N SER A 13 -11.57 -2.51 -4.70
CA SER A 13 -11.74 -3.56 -3.69
C SER A 13 -10.39 -4.00 -3.17
N TYR A 14 -10.39 -4.90 -2.17
CA TYR A 14 -9.18 -5.55 -1.68
C TYR A 14 -9.26 -7.05 -1.87
N HIS A 15 -8.15 -7.64 -2.29
CA HIS A 15 -7.97 -9.09 -2.36
C HIS A 15 -7.36 -9.60 -1.06
N LEU A 16 -8.03 -10.51 -0.40
CA LEU A 16 -7.58 -11.18 0.80
C LEU A 16 -7.38 -12.67 0.52
N THR A 17 -6.17 -13.12 0.79
CA THR A 17 -5.77 -14.52 0.75
C THR A 17 -5.36 -14.96 2.14
N PHE A 18 -5.58 -16.22 2.46
CA PHE A 18 -5.17 -16.82 3.73
C PHE A 18 -4.09 -17.87 3.46
N LEU A 19 -3.00 -17.73 4.18
CA LEU A 19 -1.81 -18.54 4.00
C LEU A 19 -1.54 -19.36 5.27
N ASP A 20 -0.82 -20.45 5.14
CA ASP A 20 -0.30 -21.19 6.29
C ASP A 20 0.89 -20.44 6.95
N THR A 21 1.45 -21.03 7.99
CA THR A 21 2.59 -20.46 8.73
C THR A 21 3.89 -20.40 7.91
N GLU A 22 3.94 -21.12 6.79
CA GLU A 22 5.07 -21.14 5.87
C GLU A 22 4.86 -20.18 4.67
N GLY A 23 3.66 -19.56 4.60
CA GLY A 23 3.30 -18.63 3.54
C GLY A 23 2.71 -19.26 2.28
N ASN A 24 2.35 -20.56 2.34
CA ASN A 24 1.70 -21.22 1.22
C ASN A 24 0.17 -21.05 1.28
N PRO A 25 -0.52 -21.08 0.13
CA PRO A 25 -1.97 -21.11 0.10
C PRO A 25 -2.52 -22.29 0.92
N LEU A 26 -3.60 -22.06 1.64
CA LEU A 26 -4.26 -23.11 2.41
C LEU A 26 -4.87 -24.17 1.47
N GLY A 27 -4.75 -25.44 1.87
CA GLY A 27 -5.42 -26.55 1.15
C GLY A 27 -6.94 -26.46 1.24
N GLU A 28 -7.65 -27.05 0.27
CA GLU A 28 -9.12 -27.02 0.16
C GLU A 28 -9.87 -27.54 1.39
N ASP A 29 -9.25 -28.47 2.14
CA ASP A 29 -9.81 -29.07 3.36
C ASP A 29 -9.28 -28.43 4.65
N ALA A 30 -8.70 -27.22 4.57
CA ALA A 30 -8.16 -26.54 5.74
C ALA A 30 -9.24 -26.38 6.84
N PRO A 31 -8.89 -26.54 8.13
CA PRO A 31 -9.85 -26.41 9.21
C PRO A 31 -10.42 -24.99 9.26
N VAL A 32 -11.72 -24.90 9.51
CA VAL A 32 -12.42 -23.60 9.63
C VAL A 32 -11.93 -22.87 10.88
N PRO A 33 -11.35 -21.67 10.76
CA PRO A 33 -10.82 -20.96 11.92
C PRO A 33 -11.94 -20.24 12.69
N ASP A 34 -11.74 -20.07 13.99
CA ASP A 34 -12.69 -19.38 14.89
C ASP A 34 -12.94 -17.92 14.46
N PHE A 35 -11.95 -17.24 13.90
CA PHE A 35 -12.08 -15.84 13.47
C PHE A 35 -13.07 -15.65 12.31
N LEU A 36 -13.41 -16.71 11.57
CA LEU A 36 -14.32 -16.60 10.43
C LEU A 36 -15.70 -16.05 10.84
N SER A 37 -16.15 -16.35 12.06
CA SER A 37 -17.37 -15.78 12.65
C SER A 37 -17.30 -14.27 12.87
N GLN A 38 -16.09 -13.72 12.97
CA GLN A 38 -15.81 -12.30 13.17
C GLN A 38 -15.34 -11.59 11.89
N LEU A 39 -15.26 -12.30 10.76
CA LEU A 39 -14.72 -11.77 9.50
C LEU A 39 -15.42 -10.48 9.08
N SER A 40 -16.74 -10.38 9.27
CA SER A 40 -17.50 -9.15 8.99
C SER A 40 -16.98 -7.93 9.76
N ALA A 41 -16.67 -8.08 11.04
CA ALA A 41 -16.12 -7.00 11.86
C ALA A 41 -14.68 -6.65 11.44
N ILE A 42 -13.88 -7.66 11.12
CA ILE A 42 -12.51 -7.49 10.63
C ILE A 42 -12.49 -6.73 9.30
N LEU A 43 -13.31 -7.13 8.34
CA LEU A 43 -13.42 -6.47 7.04
C LEU A 43 -13.85 -5.01 7.18
N LYS A 44 -14.83 -4.71 8.03
CA LYS A 44 -15.27 -3.33 8.32
C LYS A 44 -14.16 -2.48 8.94
N ALA A 45 -13.38 -3.06 9.83
CA ALA A 45 -12.26 -2.36 10.46
C ALA A 45 -11.15 -2.02 9.45
N ILE A 46 -10.84 -2.94 8.53
CA ILE A 46 -9.79 -2.77 7.52
C ILE A 46 -10.29 -1.91 6.36
N ASN A 47 -11.51 -2.13 5.87
CA ASN A 47 -11.90 -1.82 4.50
C ASN A 47 -13.08 -0.84 4.34
N HIS A 48 -13.57 -0.19 5.37
CA HIS A 48 -14.66 0.79 5.31
C HIS A 48 -15.87 0.40 4.42
N ASN A 49 -16.32 -0.84 4.47
CA ASN A 49 -17.40 -1.38 3.63
C ASN A 49 -17.09 -1.45 2.13
N GLN A 50 -15.83 -1.44 1.75
CA GLN A 50 -15.44 -1.69 0.35
C GLN A 50 -15.64 -3.16 0.02
N LYS A 51 -15.86 -3.41 -1.26
CA LYS A 51 -15.93 -4.73 -1.86
C LYS A 51 -14.65 -5.52 -1.59
N THR A 52 -14.77 -6.79 -1.31
CA THR A 52 -13.62 -7.66 -0.98
C THR A 52 -13.65 -8.92 -1.83
N LEU A 53 -12.54 -9.22 -2.49
CA LEU A 53 -12.28 -10.52 -3.11
C LEU A 53 -11.64 -11.44 -2.06
N LEU A 54 -12.22 -12.61 -1.84
CA LEU A 54 -11.72 -13.63 -0.92
C LEU A 54 -11.28 -14.86 -1.70
N THR A 55 -10.01 -15.22 -1.56
CA THR A 55 -9.51 -16.56 -1.92
C THR A 55 -9.43 -17.38 -0.63
N ILE A 56 -10.36 -18.32 -0.48
CA ILE A 56 -10.52 -19.15 0.73
C ILE A 56 -10.71 -20.62 0.36
N PRO A 57 -10.30 -21.55 1.24
CA PRO A 57 -10.57 -22.98 1.06
C PRO A 57 -12.06 -23.31 0.88
N GLY A 58 -12.37 -24.36 0.13
CA GLY A 58 -13.74 -24.80 -0.08
C GLY A 58 -14.47 -25.13 1.22
N SER A 59 -13.77 -25.72 2.20
CA SER A 59 -14.28 -25.99 3.55
C SER A 59 -14.77 -24.71 4.28
N TRP A 60 -14.10 -23.56 4.06
CA TRP A 60 -14.47 -22.30 4.68
C TRP A 60 -15.66 -21.64 4.01
N GLN A 61 -15.86 -21.85 2.71
CA GLN A 61 -16.98 -21.22 1.96
C GLN A 61 -18.33 -21.61 2.56
N LYS A 62 -18.51 -22.89 2.89
CA LYS A 62 -19.74 -23.37 3.53
C LYS A 62 -19.97 -22.73 4.89
N ALA A 63 -18.94 -22.68 5.72
CA ALA A 63 -19.03 -22.05 7.04
C ALA A 63 -19.28 -20.52 6.94
N LEU A 64 -18.64 -19.86 5.96
CA LEU A 64 -18.82 -18.43 5.72
C LEU A 64 -20.26 -18.09 5.40
N PHE A 65 -20.99 -18.95 4.67
CA PHE A 65 -22.38 -18.70 4.31
C PHE A 65 -23.38 -18.91 5.45
N GLU A 66 -22.94 -19.47 6.56
CA GLU A 66 -23.74 -19.57 7.79
C GLU A 66 -23.72 -18.25 8.59
N TYR A 67 -22.78 -17.34 8.29
CA TYR A 67 -22.66 -16.05 8.96
C TYR A 67 -23.27 -14.93 8.13
N GLU A 68 -23.99 -14.02 8.80
CA GLU A 68 -24.49 -12.80 8.16
C GLU A 68 -23.35 -11.79 7.96
N MET A 69 -23.25 -11.25 6.74
CA MET A 69 -22.24 -10.25 6.34
C MET A 69 -22.92 -8.93 5.94
N PRO A 70 -23.62 -8.23 6.84
CA PRO A 70 -24.39 -7.04 6.49
C PRO A 70 -23.48 -5.89 6.02
N GLY A 71 -23.80 -5.37 4.82
CA GLY A 71 -23.10 -4.20 4.26
C GLY A 71 -21.69 -4.48 3.75
N ILE A 72 -21.37 -5.74 3.44
CA ILE A 72 -20.10 -6.13 2.81
C ILE A 72 -20.42 -6.82 1.49
N ASP A 73 -19.87 -6.30 0.40
CA ASP A 73 -19.90 -6.95 -0.90
C ASP A 73 -18.71 -7.91 -1.01
N LEU A 74 -19.00 -9.20 -1.13
CA LEU A 74 -17.99 -10.24 -1.28
C LEU A 74 -17.92 -10.76 -2.70
N ILE A 75 -16.69 -10.94 -3.19
CA ILE A 75 -16.40 -11.77 -4.34
C ILE A 75 -15.64 -12.97 -3.77
N ILE A 76 -16.10 -14.18 -4.04
CA ILE A 76 -15.46 -15.40 -3.55
C ILE A 76 -14.89 -16.15 -4.74
N GLU A 77 -13.62 -16.51 -4.69
CA GLU A 77 -13.04 -17.42 -5.66
C GLU A 77 -13.67 -18.80 -5.49
N ALA A 78 -14.36 -19.27 -6.52
CA ALA A 78 -15.11 -20.53 -6.47
C ALA A 78 -14.22 -21.71 -6.83
N ASN A 79 -13.89 -22.52 -5.85
CA ASN A 79 -13.17 -23.77 -6.03
C ASN A 79 -14.10 -24.99 -6.05
N ASP A 80 -15.34 -24.86 -5.56
CA ASP A 80 -16.35 -25.93 -5.55
C ASP A 80 -17.73 -25.42 -6.00
N ARG A 81 -18.29 -26.04 -7.04
CA ARG A 81 -19.63 -25.75 -7.62
C ARG A 81 -20.78 -26.30 -6.76
N SER A 82 -20.52 -27.22 -5.86
CA SER A 82 -21.58 -27.86 -5.04
C SER A 82 -22.14 -26.93 -3.97
N ILE A 83 -21.45 -25.82 -3.67
CA ILE A 83 -21.83 -24.89 -2.62
C ILE A 83 -22.83 -23.88 -3.19
N THR A 84 -24.09 -24.04 -2.79
CA THR A 84 -25.17 -23.12 -3.18
C THR A 84 -25.03 -21.78 -2.49
N LYS A 85 -25.02 -20.71 -3.30
CA LYS A 85 -25.02 -19.31 -2.88
C LYS A 85 -26.22 -19.01 -1.96
N PRO A 86 -26.01 -18.32 -0.81
CA PRO A 86 -27.11 -17.76 -0.04
C PRO A 86 -27.91 -16.78 -0.92
N ALA A 87 -29.20 -16.67 -0.67
CA ALA A 87 -30.09 -15.75 -1.39
C ALA A 87 -29.76 -14.26 -1.16
N SER A 88 -28.77 -13.94 -0.33
CA SER A 88 -28.31 -12.58 -0.08
C SER A 88 -27.60 -12.03 -1.32
N SER A 89 -28.02 -10.86 -1.77
CA SER A 89 -27.58 -10.17 -3.00
C SER A 89 -26.09 -9.69 -2.99
N HIS A 90 -25.37 -9.85 -1.88
CA HIS A 90 -24.05 -9.25 -1.66
C HIS A 90 -22.86 -10.19 -1.95
N VAL A 91 -23.10 -11.41 -2.43
CA VAL A 91 -22.03 -12.35 -2.77
C VAL A 91 -22.03 -12.61 -4.27
N SER A 92 -20.89 -12.40 -4.93
CA SER A 92 -20.61 -12.80 -6.30
C SER A 92 -19.45 -13.80 -6.34
N TYR A 93 -19.32 -14.54 -7.44
CA TYR A 93 -18.23 -15.48 -7.61
C TYR A 93 -17.19 -14.98 -8.61
N ALA A 94 -15.93 -15.26 -8.32
CA ALA A 94 -14.82 -15.20 -9.26
C ALA A 94 -14.37 -16.60 -9.63
N GLU A 95 -13.71 -16.73 -10.77
CA GLU A 95 -13.14 -17.95 -11.30
C GLU A 95 -11.69 -17.75 -11.66
N ASN A 96 -10.85 -18.74 -11.40
CA ASN A 96 -9.49 -18.76 -11.92
C ASN A 96 -9.49 -19.22 -13.39
N ALA A 97 -8.74 -18.53 -14.25
CA ALA A 97 -8.70 -18.80 -15.69
C ALA A 97 -8.18 -20.21 -16.06
N LYS A 98 -7.42 -20.85 -15.16
CA LYS A 98 -6.99 -22.26 -15.31
C LYS A 98 -8.01 -23.27 -14.83
N SER A 99 -8.86 -22.90 -13.88
CA SER A 99 -9.91 -23.79 -13.39
C SER A 99 -11.11 -23.70 -14.36
N ASN A 100 -11.42 -24.76 -15.08
CA ASN A 100 -12.63 -24.84 -15.95
C ASN A 100 -13.94 -24.89 -15.13
N VAL A 101 -14.04 -24.20 -14.02
CA VAL A 101 -15.16 -24.24 -13.06
C VAL A 101 -16.20 -23.15 -13.35
N GLY A 102 -16.50 -22.83 -14.60
CA GLY A 102 -17.15 -21.70 -15.10
C GLY A 102 -18.60 -21.37 -14.67
N ASN A 103 -18.83 -20.17 -14.22
CA ASN A 103 -19.98 -19.24 -14.27
C ASN A 103 -19.75 -18.03 -13.33
N GLY A 104 -18.52 -17.78 -12.94
CA GLY A 104 -18.13 -16.62 -12.15
C GLY A 104 -18.35 -15.34 -12.96
N ARG A 105 -18.80 -14.25 -12.29
CA ARG A 105 -18.91 -12.94 -12.90
C ARG A 105 -17.54 -12.33 -13.20
N THR A 106 -16.55 -12.62 -12.37
CA THR A 106 -15.18 -12.14 -12.48
C THR A 106 -14.26 -13.30 -12.83
N LEU A 107 -13.42 -13.13 -13.87
CA LEU A 107 -12.35 -14.07 -14.19
C LEU A 107 -11.04 -13.55 -13.63
N LEU A 108 -10.37 -14.38 -12.84
CA LEU A 108 -9.03 -14.11 -12.30
C LEU A 108 -7.98 -14.70 -13.24
N ILE A 109 -7.10 -13.84 -13.74
CA ILE A 109 -6.03 -14.17 -14.67
C ILE A 109 -4.70 -13.90 -13.95
N ASP A 110 -4.03 -14.96 -13.51
CA ASP A 110 -2.73 -14.85 -12.87
C ASP A 110 -1.63 -14.67 -13.92
N LEU A 111 -0.96 -13.51 -13.94
CA LEU A 111 0.05 -13.19 -14.94
C LEU A 111 1.37 -13.97 -14.74
N GLU A 112 1.54 -14.69 -13.64
CA GLU A 112 2.65 -15.64 -13.47
C GLU A 112 2.37 -16.98 -14.16
N GLU A 113 1.11 -17.26 -14.46
CA GLU A 113 0.66 -18.53 -15.01
C GLU A 113 0.42 -18.50 -16.52
N PHE A 114 0.32 -17.31 -17.12
CA PHE A 114 0.02 -17.12 -18.55
C PHE A 114 1.07 -16.25 -19.23
N SER A 115 1.51 -16.67 -20.40
CA SER A 115 2.30 -15.81 -21.30
C SER A 115 1.41 -14.76 -21.98
N GLU A 116 2.02 -13.69 -22.49
CA GLU A 116 1.34 -12.63 -23.24
C GLU A 116 0.55 -13.18 -24.44
N ASN A 117 1.11 -14.15 -25.16
CA ASN A 117 0.45 -14.78 -26.30
C ASN A 117 -0.81 -15.55 -25.86
N GLU A 118 -0.72 -16.32 -24.79
CA GLU A 118 -1.87 -17.07 -24.24
C GLU A 118 -2.98 -16.15 -23.78
N ILE A 119 -2.64 -15.01 -23.15
CA ILE A 119 -3.61 -13.98 -22.76
C ILE A 119 -4.31 -13.44 -24.00
N SER A 120 -3.55 -13.03 -25.02
CA SER A 120 -4.07 -12.45 -26.26
C SER A 120 -4.98 -13.42 -27.00
N GLU A 121 -4.64 -14.72 -27.08
CA GLU A 121 -5.42 -15.76 -27.73
C GLU A 121 -6.73 -16.08 -27.00
N ASN A 122 -6.70 -16.11 -25.66
CA ASN A 122 -7.86 -16.49 -24.86
C ASN A 122 -8.80 -15.31 -24.55
N LEU A 123 -8.31 -14.08 -24.61
CA LEU A 123 -9.05 -12.88 -24.24
C LEU A 123 -10.43 -12.75 -24.89
N PRO A 124 -10.61 -12.99 -26.21
CA PRO A 124 -11.93 -12.88 -26.85
C PRO A 124 -12.96 -13.86 -26.25
N LYS A 125 -12.50 -15.07 -25.91
CA LYS A 125 -13.33 -16.10 -25.27
C LYS A 125 -13.68 -15.70 -23.84
N TRP A 126 -12.70 -15.25 -23.07
CA TRP A 126 -12.89 -14.82 -21.69
C TRP A 126 -13.88 -13.64 -21.60
N ARG A 127 -13.76 -12.65 -22.50
CA ARG A 127 -14.69 -11.50 -22.57
C ARG A 127 -16.13 -11.88 -22.89
N GLN A 128 -16.34 -12.93 -23.68
CA GLN A 128 -17.70 -13.41 -23.96
C GLN A 128 -18.34 -14.11 -22.76
N GLN A 129 -17.53 -14.74 -21.92
CA GLN A 129 -18.00 -15.54 -20.79
C GLN A 129 -18.08 -14.75 -19.49
N HIS A 130 -17.19 -13.77 -19.30
CA HIS A 130 -17.03 -13.03 -18.04
C HIS A 130 -17.14 -11.53 -18.27
N PRO A 131 -18.09 -10.84 -17.62
CA PRO A 131 -18.23 -9.39 -17.73
C PRO A 131 -17.08 -8.61 -17.09
N VAL A 132 -16.34 -9.20 -16.16
CA VAL A 132 -15.19 -8.58 -15.47
C VAL A 132 -13.97 -9.49 -15.57
N LEU A 133 -12.86 -8.94 -16.09
CA LEU A 133 -11.55 -9.58 -16.10
C LEU A 133 -10.65 -8.92 -15.06
N CYS A 134 -10.00 -9.72 -14.22
CA CYS A 134 -9.11 -9.28 -13.16
C CYS A 134 -7.74 -9.93 -13.33
N ALA A 135 -6.70 -9.13 -13.59
CA ALA A 135 -5.33 -9.62 -13.60
C ALA A 135 -4.76 -9.63 -12.17
N LEU A 136 -4.17 -10.75 -11.79
CA LEU A 136 -3.44 -10.95 -10.54
C LEU A 136 -1.94 -10.94 -10.82
N ASN A 137 -1.16 -10.60 -9.79
CA ASN A 137 0.31 -10.58 -9.82
C ASN A 137 0.90 -9.64 -10.90
N VAL A 138 0.25 -8.47 -11.06
CA VAL A 138 0.79 -7.38 -11.90
C VAL A 138 1.94 -6.73 -11.14
N ASN A 139 3.15 -7.26 -11.31
CA ASN A 139 4.33 -6.89 -10.52
C ASN A 139 5.40 -6.16 -11.33
N ALA A 140 5.11 -5.85 -12.61
CA ALA A 140 6.00 -5.09 -13.48
C ALA A 140 5.19 -4.10 -14.33
N PHE A 141 5.83 -2.99 -14.72
CA PHE A 141 5.19 -1.99 -15.57
C PHE A 141 4.83 -2.54 -16.96
N SER A 142 5.62 -3.46 -17.51
CA SER A 142 5.29 -4.18 -18.76
C SER A 142 3.99 -4.97 -18.65
N GLN A 143 3.76 -5.66 -17.53
CA GLN A 143 2.51 -6.38 -17.26
C GLN A 143 1.32 -5.42 -17.12
N PHE A 144 1.53 -4.27 -16.45
CA PHE A 144 0.52 -3.21 -16.40
C PHE A 144 0.16 -2.70 -17.79
N SER A 145 1.17 -2.42 -18.65
CA SER A 145 0.95 -1.98 -20.04
C SER A 145 0.20 -3.02 -20.86
N LEU A 146 0.51 -4.30 -20.68
CA LEU A 146 -0.20 -5.41 -21.30
C LEU A 146 -1.69 -5.41 -20.88
N CYS A 147 -1.97 -5.26 -19.61
CA CYS A 147 -3.34 -5.20 -19.10
C CYS A 147 -4.11 -4.00 -19.68
N GLN A 148 -3.46 -2.84 -19.81
CA GLN A 148 -4.06 -1.66 -20.45
C GLN A 148 -4.37 -1.91 -21.93
N LEU A 149 -3.44 -2.51 -22.68
CA LEU A 149 -3.60 -2.85 -24.10
C LEU A 149 -4.80 -3.77 -24.33
N HIS A 150 -5.04 -4.68 -23.43
CA HIS A 150 -6.11 -5.68 -23.50
C HIS A 150 -7.39 -5.29 -22.76
N ASP A 151 -7.52 -4.04 -22.32
CA ASP A 151 -8.70 -3.55 -21.57
C ASP A 151 -9.09 -4.44 -20.39
N ILE A 152 -8.14 -4.99 -19.64
CA ILE A 152 -8.41 -5.72 -18.40
C ILE A 152 -9.05 -4.75 -17.39
N ASP A 153 -10.11 -5.17 -16.70
CA ASP A 153 -10.93 -4.27 -15.88
C ASP A 153 -10.30 -3.97 -14.53
N LEU A 154 -9.79 -5.00 -13.86
CA LEU A 154 -9.23 -4.91 -12.52
C LEU A 154 -7.79 -5.44 -12.50
N LEU A 155 -6.95 -4.80 -11.70
CA LEU A 155 -5.53 -5.14 -11.55
C LEU A 155 -5.18 -5.32 -10.08
N GLN A 156 -4.50 -6.41 -9.74
CA GLN A 156 -3.93 -6.66 -8.42
C GLN A 156 -2.44 -6.93 -8.55
N GLY A 157 -1.64 -6.28 -7.74
CA GLY A 157 -0.18 -6.42 -7.73
C GLY A 157 0.54 -5.16 -7.28
N PHE A 158 1.86 -5.19 -7.33
CA PHE A 158 2.72 -4.11 -6.84
C PHE A 158 3.23 -3.14 -7.91
N PHE A 159 2.69 -3.22 -9.15
CA PHE A 159 3.11 -2.35 -10.26
C PHE A 159 3.12 -0.87 -9.89
N TYR A 160 2.17 -0.42 -9.09
CA TYR A 160 2.01 0.97 -8.67
C TYR A 160 3.11 1.46 -7.71
N THR A 161 3.88 0.53 -7.12
CA THR A 161 5.03 0.84 -6.25
C THR A 161 6.36 0.85 -6.99
N LEU A 162 6.34 0.75 -8.32
CA LEU A 162 7.51 0.74 -9.18
C LEU A 162 7.52 1.98 -10.07
N PRO A 163 8.70 2.52 -10.42
CA PRO A 163 8.81 3.63 -11.36
C PRO A 163 8.40 3.21 -12.78
N ASP A 164 7.73 4.10 -13.49
CA ASP A 164 7.48 3.95 -14.92
C ASP A 164 8.74 4.34 -15.72
N ASN A 165 9.60 3.35 -15.98
CA ASN A 165 10.83 3.52 -16.76
C ASN A 165 10.62 3.38 -18.28
N SER A 166 9.37 3.22 -18.75
CA SER A 166 9.06 2.94 -20.17
C SER A 166 9.32 4.12 -21.10
N ILE A 167 9.41 5.33 -20.56
CA ILE A 167 9.65 6.56 -21.31
C ILE A 167 10.74 7.35 -20.59
N ASP A 168 11.66 7.93 -21.35
CA ASP A 168 12.60 8.95 -20.83
C ASP A 168 11.80 10.25 -20.56
N LYS A 169 10.86 10.15 -19.61
CA LYS A 169 9.99 11.25 -19.19
C LYS A 169 10.86 12.30 -18.52
N LYS A 170 10.78 13.53 -19.03
CA LYS A 170 11.22 14.67 -18.23
C LYS A 170 10.38 14.68 -16.95
N ILE A 171 11.04 14.87 -15.80
CA ILE A 171 10.35 15.04 -14.53
C ILE A 171 9.28 16.11 -14.73
N ALA A 172 8.03 15.80 -14.36
CA ALA A 172 6.95 16.78 -14.44
C ALA A 172 7.30 18.03 -13.61
N PRO A 173 6.95 19.25 -14.05
CA PRO A 173 7.30 20.47 -13.30
C PRO A 173 6.86 20.43 -11.83
N ALA A 174 5.71 19.85 -11.53
CA ALA A 174 5.23 19.66 -10.16
C ALA A 174 6.16 18.75 -9.34
N ALA A 175 6.63 17.65 -9.92
CA ALA A 175 7.58 16.73 -9.28
C ALA A 175 8.96 17.36 -9.11
N GLN A 176 9.40 18.22 -10.05
CA GLN A 176 10.66 18.97 -9.90
C GLN A 176 10.59 19.97 -8.75
N THR A 177 9.52 20.75 -8.66
CA THR A 177 9.29 21.68 -7.54
C THR A 177 9.25 20.94 -6.20
N LEU A 178 8.63 19.77 -6.18
CA LEU A 178 8.58 18.89 -5.02
C LEU A 178 9.99 18.42 -4.61
N MET A 179 10.82 18.00 -5.56
CA MET A 179 12.21 17.60 -5.27
C MET A 179 13.03 18.75 -4.69
N GLU A 180 12.92 19.96 -5.26
CA GLU A 180 13.59 21.16 -4.74
C GLU A 180 13.17 21.47 -3.29
N LEU A 181 11.89 21.29 -2.98
CA LEU A 181 11.37 21.46 -1.63
C LEU A 181 11.88 20.36 -0.69
N LEU A 182 11.90 19.09 -1.13
CA LEU A 182 12.44 18.00 -0.33
C LEU A 182 13.93 18.18 -0.02
N VAL A 183 14.72 18.66 -0.99
CA VAL A 183 16.13 19.01 -0.79
C VAL A 183 16.28 20.02 0.34
N LYS A 184 15.53 21.10 0.29
CA LYS A 184 15.56 22.15 1.35
C LYS A 184 15.09 21.62 2.70
N LEU A 185 14.01 20.82 2.72
CA LEU A 185 13.49 20.24 3.96
C LEU A 185 14.46 19.25 4.62
N GLN A 186 15.25 18.51 3.83
CA GLN A 186 16.17 17.50 4.35
C GLN A 186 17.56 18.06 4.69
N ASP A 187 17.86 19.31 4.41
CA ASP A 187 19.15 19.92 4.75
C ASP A 187 19.43 19.74 6.27
N PRO A 188 20.53 19.07 6.64
CA PRO A 188 20.86 18.82 8.04
C PRO A 188 21.26 20.09 8.81
N GLU A 189 21.76 21.12 8.10
CA GLU A 189 22.23 22.36 8.71
C GLU A 189 21.13 23.43 8.81
N VAL A 190 19.91 23.14 8.33
CA VAL A 190 18.82 24.13 8.37
C VAL A 190 18.43 24.48 9.80
N GLU A 191 18.39 25.76 10.09
CA GLU A 191 17.96 26.30 11.38
C GLU A 191 16.42 26.34 11.49
N VAL A 192 15.92 26.41 12.75
CA VAL A 192 14.46 26.41 13.04
C VAL A 192 13.72 27.48 12.26
N ASP A 193 14.27 28.71 12.23
CA ASP A 193 13.62 29.85 11.58
C ASP A 193 13.66 29.70 10.05
N GLU A 194 14.76 29.21 9.49
CA GLU A 194 14.89 28.92 8.06
C GLU A 194 13.96 27.79 7.62
N LEU A 195 13.87 26.70 8.39
CA LEU A 195 12.93 25.61 8.12
C LEU A 195 11.47 26.14 8.12
N ALA A 196 11.14 27.00 9.06
CA ALA A 196 9.81 27.63 9.10
C ALA A 196 9.55 28.52 7.87
N GLU A 197 10.55 29.28 7.40
CA GLU A 197 10.46 30.09 6.19
C GLU A 197 10.28 29.22 4.94
N ILE A 198 11.07 28.14 4.80
CA ILE A 198 10.95 27.18 3.68
C ILE A 198 9.52 26.65 3.58
N ILE A 199 8.94 26.19 4.69
CA ILE A 199 7.57 25.67 4.73
C ILE A 199 6.55 26.75 4.42
N ASN A 200 6.74 27.97 4.95
CA ASN A 200 5.81 29.11 4.76
C ASN A 200 5.86 29.71 3.35
N GLN A 201 6.89 29.44 2.54
CA GLN A 201 6.91 29.81 1.12
C GLN A 201 5.77 29.14 0.33
N ASP A 202 5.37 27.95 0.74
CA ASP A 202 4.17 27.29 0.22
C ASP A 202 3.01 27.43 1.23
N VAL A 203 2.08 28.34 0.89
CA VAL A 203 0.92 28.62 1.75
C VAL A 203 0.03 27.38 1.95
N ALA A 204 -0.12 26.55 0.91
CA ALA A 204 -0.94 25.35 0.99
C ALA A 204 -0.29 24.29 1.90
N LEU A 205 1.03 24.10 1.78
CA LEU A 205 1.79 23.21 2.65
C LEU A 205 1.73 23.67 4.11
N SER A 206 1.99 24.95 4.36
CA SER A 206 1.93 25.53 5.71
C SER A 206 0.57 25.35 6.35
N TYR A 207 -0.51 25.63 5.60
CA TYR A 207 -1.88 25.45 6.07
C TYR A 207 -2.19 23.96 6.38
N LYS A 208 -1.88 23.05 5.45
CA LYS A 208 -2.11 21.62 5.64
C LYS A 208 -1.32 21.06 6.84
N LEU A 209 -0.07 21.50 7.00
CA LEU A 209 0.77 21.10 8.12
C LEU A 209 0.19 21.55 9.46
N LEU A 210 -0.18 22.82 9.59
CA LEU A 210 -0.76 23.35 10.83
C LEU A 210 -2.12 22.71 11.14
N ARG A 211 -2.97 22.52 10.12
CA ARG A 211 -4.26 21.82 10.28
C ARG A 211 -4.08 20.41 10.77
N LEU A 212 -3.12 19.66 10.20
CA LEU A 212 -2.79 18.30 10.61
C LEU A 212 -2.28 18.25 12.04
N ILE A 213 -1.33 19.13 12.41
CA ILE A 213 -0.75 19.19 13.76
C ILE A 213 -1.81 19.54 14.82
N ASN A 214 -2.77 20.38 14.50
CA ASN A 214 -3.86 20.78 15.38
C ASN A 214 -5.05 19.82 15.37
N SER A 215 -5.01 18.77 14.55
CA SER A 215 -6.07 17.77 14.53
C SER A 215 -6.03 16.86 15.76
N ALA A 216 -7.12 16.15 16.00
CA ALA A 216 -7.21 15.12 17.04
C ALA A 216 -6.16 14.00 16.86
N PHE A 217 -5.66 13.82 15.64
CA PHE A 217 -4.61 12.87 15.31
C PHE A 217 -3.31 13.09 16.11
N PHE A 218 -2.88 14.36 16.29
CA PHE A 218 -1.71 14.69 17.12
C PHE A 218 -2.04 14.81 18.62
N GLY A 219 -3.29 15.06 18.95
CA GLY A 219 -3.74 15.14 20.35
C GLY A 219 -2.99 16.16 21.20
N LEU A 220 -2.55 17.28 20.59
CA LEU A 220 -1.81 18.30 21.31
C LEU A 220 -2.69 19.00 22.36
N PRO A 221 -2.14 19.31 23.53
CA PRO A 221 -2.91 19.96 24.62
C PRO A 221 -3.24 21.43 24.33
N ARG A 222 -2.58 22.04 23.33
CA ARG A 222 -2.75 23.44 22.93
C ARG A 222 -2.65 23.56 21.43
N GLU A 223 -3.41 24.49 20.87
CA GLU A 223 -3.33 24.83 19.46
C GLU A 223 -1.97 25.48 19.12
N VAL A 224 -1.43 25.08 17.97
CA VAL A 224 -0.18 25.57 17.40
C VAL A 224 -0.50 26.61 16.35
N GLY A 225 -0.10 27.86 16.61
CA GLY A 225 -0.48 29.03 15.79
C GLY A 225 0.50 29.33 14.64
N SER A 226 1.67 28.66 14.57
CA SER A 226 2.67 28.92 13.53
C SER A 226 3.57 27.72 13.28
N THR A 227 4.13 27.65 12.06
CA THR A 227 5.11 26.62 11.66
C THR A 227 6.32 26.61 12.59
N ARG A 228 6.85 27.80 12.93
CA ARG A 228 7.95 27.91 13.89
C ARG A 228 7.60 27.29 15.25
N GLN A 229 6.41 27.56 15.78
CA GLN A 229 5.94 26.97 17.03
C GLN A 229 5.81 25.44 16.91
N ALA A 230 5.34 24.94 15.77
CA ALA A 230 5.29 23.50 15.49
C ALA A 230 6.67 22.86 15.55
N ILE A 231 7.68 23.47 14.93
CA ILE A 231 9.06 22.98 14.92
C ILE A 231 9.63 22.93 16.34
N VAL A 232 9.42 23.97 17.12
CA VAL A 232 9.92 24.02 18.51
C VAL A 232 9.23 22.97 19.40
N MET A 233 7.94 22.70 19.20
CA MET A 233 7.19 21.75 20.03
C MET A 233 7.42 20.29 19.62
N LEU A 234 7.50 20.00 18.34
CA LEU A 234 7.56 18.63 17.83
C LEU A 234 8.97 18.21 17.40
N GLY A 235 9.89 19.16 17.26
CA GLY A 235 11.24 18.94 16.75
C GLY A 235 11.35 19.04 15.24
N GLN A 236 12.55 19.43 14.76
CA GLN A 236 12.82 19.63 13.33
C GLN A 236 12.60 18.36 12.52
N ASN A 237 13.15 17.22 12.94
CA ASN A 237 13.05 15.97 12.18
C ASN A 237 11.61 15.55 11.93
N LYS A 238 10.78 15.65 12.97
CA LYS A 238 9.36 15.30 12.86
C LYS A 238 8.64 16.22 11.90
N ILE A 239 8.90 17.54 11.95
CA ILE A 239 8.30 18.50 11.03
C ILE A 239 8.80 18.30 9.60
N LYS A 240 10.09 18.06 9.37
CA LYS A 240 10.66 17.72 8.06
C LYS A 240 9.93 16.51 7.45
N THR A 241 9.76 15.47 8.26
CA THR A 241 9.05 14.24 7.84
C THR A 241 7.61 14.51 7.45
N TRP A 242 6.86 15.25 8.28
CA TRP A 242 5.46 15.58 7.99
C TRP A 242 5.30 16.53 6.81
N ALA A 243 6.16 17.53 6.68
CA ALA A 243 6.17 18.39 5.53
C ALA A 243 6.47 17.59 4.24
N SER A 244 7.45 16.68 4.27
CA SER A 244 7.75 15.79 3.14
C SER A 244 6.56 14.92 2.76
N LEU A 245 5.87 14.32 3.73
CA LEU A 245 4.67 13.53 3.49
C LEU A 245 3.58 14.35 2.80
N LEU A 246 3.32 15.56 3.30
CA LEU A 246 2.32 16.47 2.72
C LEU A 246 2.68 16.91 1.31
N CYS A 247 3.96 17.16 1.04
CA CYS A 247 4.46 17.44 -0.29
C CYS A 247 4.19 16.26 -1.25
N LEU A 248 4.57 15.04 -0.84
CA LEU A 248 4.36 13.84 -1.64
C LEU A 248 2.87 13.54 -1.89
N SER A 249 2.00 13.98 -0.98
CA SER A 249 0.54 13.82 -1.13
C SER A 249 -0.10 14.73 -2.18
N GLY A 250 0.64 15.71 -2.69
CA GLY A 250 0.16 16.67 -3.72
C GLY A 250 0.38 16.20 -5.16
N LEU A 251 0.84 14.97 -5.41
CA LEU A 251 1.01 14.43 -6.75
C LEU A 251 -0.29 13.77 -7.21
N ASP A 252 -1.08 14.48 -8.01
CA ASP A 252 -2.42 14.06 -8.45
C ASP A 252 -2.39 13.00 -9.56
N ASP A 253 -1.26 12.78 -10.22
CA ASP A 253 -1.07 11.82 -11.30
C ASP A 253 -0.73 10.40 -10.84
N LYS A 254 -0.59 10.22 -9.52
CA LYS A 254 -0.27 8.92 -8.92
C LYS A 254 -1.45 8.33 -8.15
N PRO A 255 -1.58 6.98 -8.13
CA PRO A 255 -2.61 6.34 -7.33
C PRO A 255 -2.55 6.75 -5.86
N ASN A 256 -3.70 7.07 -5.26
CA ASN A 256 -3.78 7.40 -3.84
C ASN A 256 -3.21 6.28 -2.94
N GLU A 257 -3.28 5.03 -3.42
CA GLU A 257 -2.75 3.86 -2.72
C GLU A 257 -1.22 3.89 -2.60
N LEU A 258 -0.50 4.51 -3.55
CA LEU A 258 0.95 4.69 -3.43
C LEU A 258 1.30 5.57 -2.22
N ARG A 259 0.54 6.64 -2.00
CA ARG A 259 0.67 7.49 -0.81
C ARG A 259 0.36 6.69 0.47
N THR A 260 -0.72 5.92 0.46
CA THR A 260 -1.11 5.06 1.58
C THR A 260 0.00 4.03 1.89
N THR A 261 0.57 3.42 0.87
CA THR A 261 1.69 2.48 0.99
C THR A 261 2.93 3.16 1.59
N ALA A 262 3.28 4.36 1.13
CA ALA A 262 4.39 5.14 1.70
C ALA A 262 4.20 5.42 3.20
N MET A 263 2.97 5.78 3.59
CA MET A 263 2.60 6.00 5.00
C MET A 263 2.72 4.72 5.83
N ILE A 264 2.21 3.60 5.32
CA ILE A 264 2.27 2.30 6.01
C ILE A 264 3.72 1.87 6.18
N ARG A 265 4.54 1.95 5.13
CA ARG A 265 5.97 1.61 5.21
C ARG A 265 6.70 2.49 6.22
N GLY A 266 6.46 3.82 6.18
CA GLY A 266 7.04 4.77 7.12
C GLY A 266 6.67 4.43 8.56
N ARG A 267 5.40 4.27 8.86
CA ARG A 267 4.91 3.98 10.20
C ARG A 267 5.36 2.61 10.71
N MET A 268 5.34 1.59 9.87
CA MET A 268 5.79 0.25 10.24
C MET A 268 7.30 0.26 10.55
N CYS A 269 8.13 0.91 9.74
CA CYS A 269 9.56 1.08 10.04
C CYS A 269 9.76 1.83 11.36
N GLU A 270 9.06 2.94 11.60
CA GLU A 270 9.11 3.70 12.85
C GLU A 270 8.83 2.82 14.07
N LEU A 271 7.79 2.01 14.02
CA LEU A 271 7.42 1.11 15.11
C LEU A 271 8.46 0.00 15.36
N LEU A 272 9.15 -0.42 14.30
CA LEU A 272 10.21 -1.42 14.38
C LEU A 272 11.53 -0.84 14.90
N ALA A 273 11.75 0.48 14.89
CA ALA A 273 12.99 1.13 15.29
C ALA A 273 13.49 0.69 16.69
N LYS A 274 12.55 0.48 17.63
CA LYS A 274 12.89 0.00 19.00
C LYS A 274 13.58 -1.37 19.01
N HIS A 275 13.24 -2.26 18.07
CA HIS A 275 13.82 -3.60 17.96
C HIS A 275 15.24 -3.55 17.38
N TYR A 276 15.52 -2.57 16.54
CA TYR A 276 16.81 -2.33 15.92
C TYR A 276 17.67 -1.31 16.68
N LYS A 277 17.17 -0.76 17.81
CA LYS A 277 17.84 0.26 18.64
C LYS A 277 18.23 1.51 17.84
N GLY A 278 17.41 1.88 16.86
CA GLY A 278 17.63 3.03 15.99
C GLY A 278 16.72 4.22 16.32
N HIS A 279 16.92 5.32 15.61
CA HIS A 279 16.12 6.55 15.73
C HIS A 279 14.83 6.45 14.92
N ALA A 280 13.69 6.55 15.57
CA ALA A 280 12.37 6.39 14.97
C ALA A 280 12.15 7.28 13.73
N ASP A 281 12.62 8.53 13.76
CA ASP A 281 12.48 9.48 12.65
C ASP A 281 13.23 9.03 11.39
N VAL A 282 14.45 8.46 11.54
CA VAL A 282 15.23 7.92 10.41
C VAL A 282 14.52 6.71 9.81
N PHE A 283 13.96 5.84 10.65
CA PHE A 283 13.22 4.66 10.21
C PHE A 283 11.94 5.05 9.48
N PHE A 284 11.20 6.04 10.00
CA PHE A 284 10.03 6.56 9.30
C PHE A 284 10.40 7.13 7.93
N ALA A 285 11.47 7.95 7.87
CA ALA A 285 11.96 8.50 6.60
C ALA A 285 12.39 7.41 5.61
N ALA A 286 13.05 6.35 6.07
CA ALA A 286 13.43 5.23 5.23
C ALA A 286 12.21 4.55 4.61
N GLY A 287 11.16 4.28 5.39
CA GLY A 287 9.91 3.73 4.87
C GLY A 287 9.20 4.66 3.91
N LEU A 288 9.08 5.95 4.25
CA LEU A 288 8.42 6.96 3.43
C LEU A 288 9.13 7.16 2.08
N PHE A 289 10.44 7.38 2.09
CA PHE A 289 11.23 7.65 0.89
C PHE A 289 11.49 6.41 0.03
N SER A 290 11.19 5.22 0.54
CA SER A 290 11.28 3.98 -0.25
C SER A 290 10.31 3.94 -1.44
N THR A 291 9.41 4.91 -1.58
CA THR A 291 8.45 5.05 -2.68
C THR A 291 8.77 6.22 -3.62
N LEU A 292 9.88 6.94 -3.41
CA LEU A 292 10.21 8.12 -4.21
C LEU A 292 10.37 7.80 -5.69
N ASP A 293 10.98 6.67 -6.02
CA ASP A 293 11.15 6.20 -7.40
C ASP A 293 9.80 6.04 -8.12
N ALA A 294 8.84 5.39 -7.48
CA ALA A 294 7.48 5.24 -8.01
C ALA A 294 6.72 6.57 -8.10
N LEU A 295 6.93 7.46 -7.13
CA LEU A 295 6.29 8.78 -7.11
C LEU A 295 6.83 9.71 -8.21
N MET A 296 8.12 9.59 -8.55
CA MET A 296 8.82 10.48 -9.48
C MET A 296 9.08 9.87 -10.86
N ASP A 297 8.77 8.59 -11.06
CA ASP A 297 9.09 7.82 -12.27
C ASP A 297 10.58 7.91 -12.65
N LYS A 298 11.46 7.82 -11.65
CA LYS A 298 12.92 7.86 -11.82
C LYS A 298 13.58 6.85 -10.88
N PRO A 299 14.72 6.26 -11.30
CA PRO A 299 15.48 5.38 -10.40
C PRO A 299 15.84 6.08 -9.09
N LEU A 300 15.69 5.35 -7.98
CA LEU A 300 15.95 5.88 -6.64
C LEU A 300 17.38 6.42 -6.50
N GLU A 301 18.36 5.73 -7.09
CA GLU A 301 19.75 6.13 -7.09
C GLU A 301 19.98 7.52 -7.70
N VAL A 302 19.20 7.87 -8.73
CA VAL A 302 19.28 9.19 -9.38
C VAL A 302 18.66 10.27 -8.47
N LEU A 303 17.51 9.96 -7.89
CA LEU A 303 16.80 10.91 -7.02
C LEU A 303 17.60 11.24 -5.75
N LEU A 304 18.27 10.24 -5.17
CA LEU A 304 19.00 10.41 -3.92
C LEU A 304 20.34 11.15 -4.09
N GLN A 305 20.87 11.30 -5.30
CA GLN A 305 22.09 12.09 -5.56
C GLN A 305 21.91 13.57 -5.20
N ASP A 306 20.71 14.09 -5.37
CA ASP A 306 20.39 15.50 -5.13
C ASP A 306 19.81 15.75 -3.72
N LEU A 307 19.49 14.69 -2.96
CA LEU A 307 18.94 14.82 -1.61
C LEU A 307 20.03 14.79 -0.54
N PRO A 308 20.13 15.80 0.34
CA PRO A 308 21.12 15.86 1.41
C PRO A 308 20.71 14.96 2.59
N LEU A 309 20.63 13.66 2.34
CA LEU A 309 20.26 12.68 3.34
C LEU A 309 21.49 12.28 4.19
N SER A 310 21.23 11.84 5.43
CA SER A 310 22.28 11.21 6.22
C SER A 310 22.81 9.93 5.55
N GLU A 311 24.08 9.59 5.78
CA GLU A 311 24.69 8.36 5.26
C GLU A 311 23.90 7.11 5.66
N GLU A 312 23.37 7.07 6.89
CA GLU A 312 22.52 5.99 7.36
C GLU A 312 21.24 5.84 6.52
N LEU A 313 20.55 6.95 6.24
CA LEU A 313 19.31 6.92 5.45
C LEU A 313 19.58 6.58 3.99
N HIS A 314 20.66 7.13 3.42
CA HIS A 314 21.09 6.83 2.06
C HIS A 314 21.41 5.33 1.87
N SER A 315 22.22 4.75 2.79
CA SER A 315 22.53 3.31 2.78
C SER A 315 21.28 2.45 2.99
N ALA A 316 20.39 2.86 3.89
CA ALA A 316 19.13 2.16 4.12
C ALA A 316 18.25 2.11 2.87
N LEU A 317 18.16 3.20 2.11
CA LEU A 317 17.33 3.29 0.92
C LEU A 317 17.90 2.52 -0.26
N LEU A 318 19.21 2.66 -0.56
CA LEU A 318 19.83 2.03 -1.74
C LEU A 318 20.22 0.58 -1.51
N HIS A 319 20.82 0.28 -0.36
CA HIS A 319 21.44 -1.02 -0.13
C HIS A 319 20.67 -1.89 0.87
N LYS A 320 19.64 -1.33 1.56
CA LYS A 320 18.92 -1.99 2.65
C LYS A 320 19.84 -2.38 3.81
N GLU A 321 20.94 -1.63 3.99
CA GLU A 321 21.96 -1.85 5.00
C GLU A 321 21.76 -0.98 6.23
N GLY A 322 22.42 -1.37 7.33
CA GLY A 322 22.25 -0.73 8.64
C GLY A 322 20.91 -1.02 9.32
N PRO A 323 20.69 -0.51 10.53
CA PRO A 323 19.48 -0.79 11.30
C PRO A 323 18.19 -0.36 10.58
N ALA A 324 18.14 0.83 9.99
CA ALA A 324 16.98 1.33 9.26
C ALA A 324 16.75 0.57 7.95
N GLY A 325 17.83 0.20 7.23
CA GLY A 325 17.75 -0.59 6.00
C GLY A 325 17.25 -2.01 6.25
N ASN A 326 17.72 -2.65 7.31
CA ASN A 326 17.24 -3.97 7.71
C ASN A 326 15.75 -3.94 8.08
N ALA A 327 15.29 -2.93 8.82
CA ALA A 327 13.87 -2.77 9.12
C ALA A 327 13.05 -2.52 7.85
N LEU A 328 13.52 -1.67 6.94
CA LEU A 328 12.87 -1.44 5.65
C LEU A 328 12.76 -2.74 4.84
N ASN A 329 13.83 -3.54 4.79
CA ASN A 329 13.80 -4.83 4.11
C ASN A 329 12.75 -5.78 4.71
N GLN A 330 12.62 -5.83 6.04
CA GLN A 330 11.56 -6.61 6.71
C GLN A 330 10.17 -6.13 6.32
N VAL A 331 9.94 -4.81 6.30
CA VAL A 331 8.66 -4.21 5.92
C VAL A 331 8.31 -4.55 4.48
N LEU A 332 9.24 -4.45 3.54
CA LEU A 332 9.02 -4.77 2.13
C LEU A 332 8.74 -6.26 1.91
N ASN A 333 9.42 -7.15 2.64
CA ASN A 333 9.15 -8.58 2.57
C ASN A 333 7.78 -8.92 3.19
N TYR A 334 7.42 -8.30 4.32
CA TYR A 334 6.11 -8.47 4.95
C TYR A 334 4.97 -8.03 4.02
N GLU A 335 5.10 -6.85 3.40
CA GLU A 335 4.13 -6.28 2.45
C GLU A 335 3.87 -7.23 1.27
N ARG A 336 4.93 -7.89 0.78
CA ARG A 336 4.87 -8.82 -0.37
C ARG A 336 4.50 -10.24 0.00
N GLY A 337 4.39 -10.57 1.29
CA GLY A 337 4.15 -11.94 1.75
C GLY A 337 5.36 -12.87 1.60
N ASN A 338 6.59 -12.33 1.52
CA ASN A 338 7.83 -13.10 1.42
C ASN A 338 8.26 -13.61 2.81
N TRP A 339 7.46 -14.46 3.42
CA TRP A 339 7.63 -14.91 4.81
C TRP A 339 8.97 -15.59 5.06
N SER A 340 9.49 -16.34 4.08
CA SER A 340 10.80 -17.00 4.16
C SER A 340 11.99 -16.05 4.20
N ALA A 341 11.81 -14.80 3.75
CA ALA A 341 12.85 -13.77 3.76
C ALA A 341 12.80 -12.89 5.01
N ILE A 342 11.87 -13.13 5.93
CA ILE A 342 11.72 -12.37 7.17
C ILE A 342 12.63 -12.94 8.25
N ASP A 343 13.42 -12.07 8.89
CA ASP A 343 14.23 -12.41 10.05
C ASP A 343 13.44 -12.18 11.35
N TYR A 344 12.87 -13.26 11.88
CA TYR A 344 12.11 -13.23 13.13
C TYR A 344 13.00 -13.16 14.41
N SER A 345 14.32 -13.19 14.27
CA SER A 345 15.23 -13.10 15.42
C SER A 345 15.30 -11.70 16.02
N VAL A 346 15.03 -10.66 15.20
CA VAL A 346 15.06 -9.24 15.62
C VAL A 346 13.67 -8.76 16.05
N ALA A 347 12.66 -9.06 15.22
CA ALA A 347 11.27 -8.73 15.52
C ALA A 347 10.40 -9.98 15.35
N SER A 348 9.70 -10.38 16.41
CA SER A 348 8.82 -11.56 16.35
C SER A 348 7.67 -11.38 15.36
N SER A 349 7.04 -12.49 14.96
CA SER A 349 5.85 -12.48 14.10
C SER A 349 4.75 -11.57 14.68
N ASP A 350 4.49 -11.67 16.00
CA ASP A 350 3.49 -10.83 16.67
C ASP A 350 3.86 -9.35 16.66
N ALA A 351 5.16 -9.02 16.79
CA ALA A 351 5.62 -7.63 16.71
C ALA A 351 5.44 -7.05 15.30
N LEU A 352 5.73 -7.83 14.25
CA LEU A 352 5.53 -7.43 12.87
C LEU A 352 4.04 -7.27 12.54
N LEU A 353 3.20 -8.22 12.94
CA LEU A 353 1.75 -8.15 12.77
C LEU A 353 1.18 -6.91 13.49
N SER A 354 1.55 -6.70 14.74
CA SER A 354 1.10 -5.53 15.51
C SER A 354 1.53 -4.23 14.87
N ALA A 355 2.79 -4.13 14.38
CA ALA A 355 3.30 -2.96 13.70
C ALA A 355 2.56 -2.69 12.38
N TYR A 356 2.23 -3.74 11.62
CA TYR A 356 1.49 -3.64 10.37
C TYR A 356 0.05 -3.18 10.60
N LEU A 357 -0.68 -3.77 11.56
CA LEU A 357 -2.05 -3.38 11.89
C LEU A 357 -2.13 -1.94 12.43
N ASP A 358 -1.19 -1.54 13.29
CA ASP A 358 -1.07 -0.16 13.77
C ASP A 358 -0.80 0.80 12.60
N ALA A 359 0.10 0.44 11.68
CA ALA A 359 0.42 1.26 10.51
C ALA A 359 -0.76 1.40 9.56
N LEU A 360 -1.55 0.35 9.32
CA LEU A 360 -2.78 0.39 8.53
C LEU A 360 -3.81 1.34 9.15
N TYR A 361 -4.09 1.20 10.44
CA TYR A 361 -5.03 2.04 11.15
C TYR A 361 -4.58 3.51 11.14
N TRP A 362 -3.30 3.75 11.42
CA TRP A 362 -2.69 5.06 11.42
C TRP A 362 -2.75 5.74 10.04
N ALA A 363 -2.41 5.03 8.95
CA ALA A 363 -2.48 5.56 7.59
C ALA A 363 -3.91 5.91 7.18
N LYS A 364 -4.88 5.11 7.61
CA LYS A 364 -6.31 5.35 7.39
C LYS A 364 -6.77 6.64 8.06
N GLU A 365 -6.50 6.81 9.36
CA GLU A 365 -6.85 8.02 10.11
C GLU A 365 -6.20 9.26 9.50
N LEU A 366 -4.94 9.14 9.07
CA LEU A 366 -4.23 10.23 8.42
C LEU A 366 -4.83 10.61 7.06
N ASN A 367 -5.20 9.61 6.24
CA ASN A 367 -5.86 9.88 4.96
C ASN A 367 -7.19 10.63 5.10
N LEU A 368 -7.96 10.37 6.17
CA LEU A 368 -9.17 11.15 6.47
C LEU A 368 -8.83 12.62 6.72
N GLN A 369 -7.76 12.91 7.45
CA GLN A 369 -7.35 14.29 7.73
C GLN A 369 -6.78 15.03 6.49
N LEU A 370 -6.22 14.30 5.54
CA LEU A 370 -5.62 14.89 4.34
C LEU A 370 -6.63 15.15 3.23
N ASN A 371 -7.74 14.42 3.19
CA ASN A 371 -8.77 14.53 2.16
C ASN A 371 -9.89 15.51 2.53
N ASP A 372 -9.98 15.93 3.79
CA ASP A 372 -10.84 17.02 4.28
C ASP A 372 -10.19 18.40 4.03
#